data_df926174dee71677b0d264eedc48c6cc
#
_entry.id   df926174dee71677b0d264eedc48c6cc
#
_cell.length_a   1.000
_cell.length_b   1.000
_cell.length_c   1.000
_cell.angle_alpha   90.00
_cell.angle_beta   90.00
_cell.angle_gamma   90.00
#
_symmetry.space_group_name_H-M   'P 1'
#
loop_
_entity.id
_entity.type
_entity.pdbx_description
1 polymer ?
#
loop_
_entity_poly.entity_id
_entity_poly.type
_entity_poly.pdbx_seq_one_letter_code
_entity_poly.pdbx_strand_id
1 'polypeptide(L)'
;MKPIKATLLYIVKDGKILLVYKKRGHGEGKWNGIGGKLADGESPVEGVIREAKEEVGIDVTDVKLHGIIYFYNVYGKDWEVCVFRTSQFRGEISESEEVYPKWFDLSEIPYDEMWEDDREWLPHVIKGDYFIANYYFDEDKLVKSELNLVDDKELLKEFSNFSADKN
;
A
#
# COMPACT_ATOMS: atom_id res chain seq x y z
N MET A 1 1.95 -21.94 -5.38
CA MET A 1 2.58 -21.08 -4.37
C MET A 1 1.54 -20.11 -3.82
N LYS A 2 1.52 -19.93 -2.51
CA LYS A 2 0.56 -19.00 -1.89
C LYS A 2 0.95 -17.55 -2.18
N PRO A 3 -0.03 -16.66 -2.43
CA PRO A 3 0.25 -15.24 -2.57
C PRO A 3 0.89 -14.66 -1.31
N ILE A 4 1.73 -13.67 -1.51
CA ILE A 4 2.35 -12.93 -0.41
C ILE A 4 1.34 -11.88 0.05
N LYS A 5 1.00 -11.87 1.32
CA LYS A 5 0.09 -10.87 1.90
C LYS A 5 0.88 -9.69 2.45
N ALA A 6 0.45 -8.50 2.08
CA ALA A 6 1.16 -7.28 2.45
C ALA A 6 0.18 -6.13 2.64
N THR A 7 0.69 -5.02 3.15
CA THR A 7 -0.11 -3.81 3.36
C THR A 7 0.64 -2.59 2.82
N LEU A 8 -0.12 -1.56 2.49
CA LEU A 8 0.38 -0.24 2.16
C LEU A 8 -0.42 0.79 2.94
N LEU A 9 0.27 1.80 3.46
CA LEU A 9 -0.34 2.92 4.16
C LEU A 9 0.08 4.22 3.50
N TYR A 10 -0.90 5.06 3.20
CA TYR A 10 -0.66 6.41 2.71
C TYR A 10 -1.16 7.41 3.74
N ILE A 11 -0.30 8.35 4.12
CA ILE A 11 -0.67 9.46 5.00
C ILE A 11 -0.92 10.67 4.12
N VAL A 12 -2.17 11.12 4.08
CA VAL A 12 -2.58 12.27 3.27
C VAL A 12 -3.04 13.35 4.22
N LYS A 13 -2.37 14.49 4.20
CA LYS A 13 -2.63 15.56 5.15
C LYS A 13 -2.21 16.91 4.54
N ASP A 14 -3.07 17.91 4.71
CA ASP A 14 -2.78 19.30 4.33
C ASP A 14 -2.31 19.43 2.86
N GLY A 15 -2.97 18.70 1.95
CA GLY A 15 -2.65 18.76 0.52
C GLY A 15 -1.39 18.02 0.13
N LYS A 16 -0.86 17.18 1.02
CA LYS A 16 0.37 16.43 0.79
C LYS A 16 0.18 14.95 1.10
N ILE A 17 1.05 14.15 0.50
CA ILE A 17 1.10 12.70 0.73
C ILE A 17 2.51 12.31 1.14
N LEU A 18 2.63 11.45 2.15
CA LEU A 18 3.91 10.91 2.56
C LEU A 18 4.21 9.66 1.74
N LEU A 19 5.31 9.68 1.03
CA LEU A 19 5.83 8.50 0.32
C LEU A 19 7.19 8.14 0.90
N VAL A 20 7.58 6.90 0.70
CA VAL A 20 8.88 6.40 1.14
C VAL A 20 9.66 5.87 -0.05
N TYR A 21 10.94 6.21 -0.11
CA TYR A 21 11.87 5.70 -1.11
C TYR A 21 12.48 4.42 -0.57
N LYS A 22 12.30 3.32 -1.29
CA LYS A 22 12.82 2.00 -0.87
C LYS A 22 14.31 1.93 -1.12
N LYS A 23 15.07 1.77 -0.07
CA LYS A 23 16.53 1.68 -0.15
C LYS A 23 16.99 0.27 -0.48
N ARG A 24 16.19 -0.75 -0.14
CA ARG A 24 16.54 -2.16 -0.35
C ARG A 24 15.28 -3.03 -0.40
N GLY A 25 15.44 -4.24 -0.92
CA GLY A 25 14.36 -5.22 -0.98
C GLY A 25 13.44 -5.01 -2.16
N HIS A 26 12.23 -5.54 -2.07
CA HIS A 26 11.23 -5.46 -3.14
C HIS A 26 10.85 -3.99 -3.38
N GLY A 27 10.94 -3.56 -4.63
CA GLY A 27 10.67 -2.17 -5.00
C GLY A 27 11.82 -1.22 -4.76
N GLU A 28 13.03 -1.73 -4.52
CA GLU A 28 14.22 -0.89 -4.35
C GLU A 28 14.34 0.13 -5.48
N GLY A 29 14.63 1.39 -5.10
CA GLY A 29 14.78 2.48 -6.06
C GLY A 29 13.48 3.15 -6.46
N LYS A 30 12.34 2.77 -5.87
CA LYS A 30 11.04 3.35 -6.18
C LYS A 30 10.41 4.00 -4.96
N TRP A 31 9.60 5.03 -5.20
CA TRP A 31 8.74 5.62 -4.17
C TRP A 31 7.49 4.75 -4.01
N ASN A 32 7.02 4.62 -2.78
CA ASN A 32 5.83 3.82 -2.48
C ASN A 32 5.18 4.29 -1.18
N GLY A 33 4.09 3.65 -0.79
CA GLY A 33 3.52 3.83 0.54
C GLY A 33 4.32 3.09 1.59
N ILE A 34 4.04 3.37 2.85
CA ILE A 34 4.62 2.66 3.98
C ILE A 34 4.00 1.25 4.01
N GLY A 35 4.81 0.23 4.13
CA GLY A 35 4.23 -1.12 4.23
C GLY A 35 5.24 -2.22 4.03
N GLY A 36 4.71 -3.43 4.00
CA GLY A 36 5.51 -4.62 3.83
C GLY A 36 4.68 -5.86 4.04
N LYS A 37 5.37 -6.99 4.06
CA LYS A 37 4.75 -8.31 4.22
C LYS A 37 4.16 -8.46 5.63
N LEU A 38 3.02 -9.13 5.72
CA LEU A 38 2.44 -9.50 7.00
C LEU A 38 3.26 -10.61 7.65
N ALA A 39 3.43 -10.52 8.97
CA ALA A 39 3.99 -11.60 9.75
C ALA A 39 2.94 -12.70 9.93
N ASP A 40 3.38 -13.91 10.29
CA ASP A 40 2.48 -15.03 10.52
C ASP A 40 1.47 -14.69 11.63
N GLY A 41 0.19 -14.87 11.33
CA GLY A 41 -0.89 -14.59 12.28
C GLY A 41 -1.22 -13.12 12.50
N GLU A 42 -0.53 -12.23 11.81
CA GLU A 42 -0.74 -10.79 11.92
C GLU A 42 -1.92 -10.35 11.06
N SER A 43 -2.81 -9.53 11.62
CA SER A 43 -3.89 -8.94 10.82
C SER A 43 -3.34 -7.80 9.97
N PRO A 44 -4.04 -7.42 8.89
CA PRO A 44 -3.60 -6.28 8.08
C PRO A 44 -3.46 -4.97 8.87
N VAL A 45 -4.37 -4.69 9.80
CA VAL A 45 -4.29 -3.48 10.63
C VAL A 45 -3.07 -3.53 11.56
N GLU A 46 -2.83 -4.68 12.20
CA GLU A 46 -1.64 -4.85 13.02
C GLU A 46 -0.36 -4.66 12.21
N GLY A 47 -0.34 -5.21 11.00
CA GLY A 47 0.82 -5.10 10.10
C GLY A 47 1.13 -3.67 9.70
N VAL A 48 0.11 -2.91 9.34
CA VAL A 48 0.27 -1.51 8.95
C VAL A 48 0.80 -0.67 10.12
N ILE A 49 0.29 -0.91 11.31
CA ILE A 49 0.75 -0.18 12.52
C ILE A 49 2.22 -0.51 12.81
N ARG A 50 2.57 -1.78 12.73
CA ARG A 50 3.95 -2.24 12.95
C ARG A 50 4.91 -1.66 11.90
N GLU A 51 4.55 -1.72 10.63
CA GLU A 51 5.39 -1.20 9.55
C GLU A 51 5.61 0.31 9.66
N ALA A 52 4.58 1.07 10.04
CA ALA A 52 4.72 2.51 10.23
C ALA A 52 5.74 2.82 11.33
N LYS A 53 5.74 2.03 12.39
CA LYS A 53 6.70 2.20 13.49
C LYS A 53 8.10 1.82 13.06
N GLU A 54 8.25 0.69 12.40
CA GLU A 54 9.57 0.19 11.95
C GLU A 54 10.20 1.07 10.88
N GLU A 55 9.40 1.48 9.87
CA GLU A 55 9.96 2.18 8.73
C GLU A 55 10.21 3.66 8.97
N VAL A 56 9.29 4.36 9.62
CA VAL A 56 9.39 5.82 9.78
C VAL A 56 9.22 6.31 11.21
N GLY A 57 9.10 5.41 12.18
CA GLY A 57 9.13 5.76 13.61
C GLY A 57 7.88 6.40 14.18
N ILE A 58 6.75 6.29 13.51
CA ILE A 58 5.50 6.91 13.94
C ILE A 58 4.48 5.89 14.46
N ASP A 59 3.54 6.39 15.26
CA ASP A 59 2.41 5.62 15.76
C ASP A 59 1.16 6.04 15.01
N VAL A 60 0.48 5.07 14.39
CA VAL A 60 -0.80 5.29 13.72
C VAL A 60 -1.86 4.43 14.40
N THR A 61 -3.07 4.94 14.54
CA THR A 61 -4.17 4.23 15.20
C THR A 61 -5.43 4.17 14.33
N ASP A 62 -5.72 5.25 13.61
CA ASP A 62 -6.92 5.36 12.79
C ASP A 62 -6.55 5.20 11.33
N VAL A 63 -6.53 3.95 10.87
CA VAL A 63 -6.26 3.65 9.47
C VAL A 63 -7.56 3.17 8.82
N LYS A 64 -7.82 3.66 7.61
CA LYS A 64 -9.03 3.30 6.87
C LYS A 64 -8.67 2.53 5.63
N LEU A 65 -9.33 1.40 5.44
CA LEU A 65 -9.15 0.58 4.24
C LEU A 65 -9.80 1.27 3.04
N HIS A 66 -9.07 1.40 1.94
CA HIS A 66 -9.59 1.97 0.69
C HIS A 66 -9.56 0.98 -0.46
N GLY A 67 -8.66 0.03 -0.45
CA GLY A 67 -8.58 -0.90 -1.55
C GLY A 67 -7.93 -2.22 -1.20
N ILE A 68 -8.21 -3.21 -2.05
CA ILE A 68 -7.52 -4.49 -2.02
C ILE A 68 -7.04 -4.73 -3.44
N ILE A 69 -5.75 -5.01 -3.57
CA ILE A 69 -5.12 -5.20 -4.87
C ILE A 69 -4.51 -6.60 -4.93
N TYR A 70 -4.80 -7.29 -6.02
CA TYR A 70 -4.19 -8.57 -6.33
C TYR A 70 -3.16 -8.34 -7.45
N PHE A 71 -1.91 -8.63 -7.16
CA PHE A 71 -0.83 -8.53 -8.13
C PHE A 71 -0.43 -9.92 -8.58
N TYR A 72 -0.32 -10.11 -9.87
CA TYR A 72 0.01 -11.41 -10.45
C TYR A 72 1.32 -11.35 -11.22
N ASN A 73 2.18 -12.32 -10.92
CA ASN A 73 3.44 -12.56 -11.65
C ASN A 73 4.44 -11.39 -11.59
N VAL A 74 4.54 -10.75 -10.43
CA VAL A 74 5.57 -9.73 -10.19
C VAL A 74 6.87 -10.47 -9.87
N TYR A 75 7.76 -10.54 -10.83
CA TYR A 75 8.97 -11.37 -10.74
C TYR A 75 8.62 -12.81 -10.33
N GLY A 76 7.56 -13.35 -10.94
CA GLY A 76 7.10 -14.72 -10.71
C GLY A 76 6.32 -14.94 -9.42
N LYS A 77 5.95 -13.87 -8.71
CA LYS A 77 5.24 -13.98 -7.44
C LYS A 77 3.90 -13.24 -7.49
N ASP A 78 2.92 -13.78 -6.78
CA ASP A 78 1.62 -13.14 -6.61
C ASP A 78 1.56 -12.47 -5.24
N TRP A 79 0.84 -11.35 -5.17
CA TRP A 79 0.68 -10.57 -3.94
C TRP A 79 -0.78 -10.21 -3.73
N GLU A 80 -1.19 -10.18 -2.46
CA GLU A 80 -2.48 -9.64 -2.04
C GLU A 80 -2.21 -8.50 -1.08
N VAL A 81 -2.64 -7.30 -1.44
CA VAL A 81 -2.26 -6.09 -0.71
C VAL A 81 -3.49 -5.32 -0.26
N CYS A 82 -3.57 -5.02 1.04
CA CYS A 82 -4.57 -4.12 1.58
C CYS A 82 -3.99 -2.71 1.61
N VAL A 83 -4.74 -1.75 1.06
CA VAL A 83 -4.31 -0.36 0.98
C VAL A 83 -5.10 0.48 1.96
N PHE A 84 -4.38 1.12 2.88
CA PHE A 84 -4.95 1.95 3.94
C PHE A 84 -4.54 3.41 3.76
N ARG A 85 -5.34 4.29 4.33
CA ARG A 85 -5.06 5.72 4.39
C ARG A 85 -5.32 6.23 5.80
N THR A 86 -4.54 7.22 6.23
CA THR A 86 -4.80 7.99 7.44
C THR A 86 -4.36 9.44 7.25
N SER A 87 -4.87 10.32 8.10
CA SER A 87 -4.38 11.71 8.19
C SER A 87 -3.77 11.99 9.55
N GLN A 88 -3.74 11.02 10.45
CA GLN A 88 -3.31 11.21 11.83
C GLN A 88 -2.21 10.25 12.24
N PHE A 89 -1.22 10.80 12.93
CA PHE A 89 -0.13 10.00 13.47
C PHE A 89 0.51 10.77 14.65
N ARG A 90 1.27 10.04 15.45
CA ARG A 90 2.07 10.60 16.54
C ARG A 90 3.53 10.31 16.31
N GLY A 91 4.38 11.22 16.76
CA GLY A 91 5.82 11.08 16.63
C GLY A 91 6.38 11.85 15.44
N GLU A 92 7.68 11.82 15.32
CA GLU A 92 8.40 12.48 14.23
C GLU A 92 8.78 11.48 13.16
N ILE A 93 8.46 11.81 11.92
CA ILE A 93 8.80 10.99 10.78
C ILE A 93 10.31 11.00 10.61
N SER A 94 10.91 9.81 10.56
CA SER A 94 12.35 9.65 10.45
C SER A 94 12.71 8.60 9.43
N GLU A 95 13.91 8.72 8.89
CA GLU A 95 14.49 7.75 7.97
C GLU A 95 14.92 6.50 8.73
N SER A 96 14.86 5.35 8.07
CA SER A 96 15.37 4.10 8.60
C SER A 96 16.34 3.48 7.58
N GLU A 97 16.88 2.31 7.92
CA GLU A 97 17.72 1.57 6.96
C GLU A 97 16.94 1.07 5.75
N GLU A 98 15.62 0.91 5.91
CA GLU A 98 14.74 0.40 4.86
C GLU A 98 14.31 1.48 3.89
N VAL A 99 13.95 2.68 4.40
CA VAL A 99 13.30 3.70 3.60
C VAL A 99 13.73 5.13 3.95
N TYR A 100 13.59 6.02 2.96
CA TYR A 100 13.73 7.45 3.10
C TYR A 100 12.37 8.11 2.88
N PRO A 101 11.76 8.76 3.89
CA PRO A 101 10.43 9.38 3.77
C PRO A 101 10.50 10.79 3.22
N LYS A 102 9.48 11.17 2.44
CA LYS A 102 9.36 12.53 1.93
C LYS A 102 7.89 12.87 1.69
N TRP A 103 7.51 14.11 2.03
CA TRP A 103 6.21 14.66 1.70
C TRP A 103 6.21 15.21 0.29
N PHE A 104 5.18 14.87 -0.49
CA PHE A 104 4.95 15.39 -1.83
C PHE A 104 3.64 16.14 -1.88
N ASP A 105 3.59 17.24 -2.60
CA ASP A 105 2.31 17.87 -2.92
C ASP A 105 1.47 16.88 -3.75
N LEU A 106 0.16 16.87 -3.54
CA LEU A 106 -0.72 15.95 -4.27
C LEU A 106 -0.68 16.19 -5.79
N SER A 107 -0.26 17.39 -6.21
CA SER A 107 -0.08 17.71 -7.64
C SER A 107 1.27 17.26 -8.20
N GLU A 108 2.18 16.78 -7.34
CA GLU A 108 3.55 16.47 -7.73
C GLU A 108 3.99 15.05 -7.35
N ILE A 109 3.05 14.12 -7.35
CA ILE A 109 3.35 12.72 -7.04
C ILE A 109 4.26 12.14 -8.13
N PRO A 110 5.40 11.52 -7.74
CA PRO A 110 6.40 11.07 -8.72
C PRO A 110 6.05 9.74 -9.37
N TYR A 111 4.94 9.67 -10.09
CA TYR A 111 4.46 8.43 -10.70
C TYR A 111 5.49 7.75 -11.60
N ASP A 112 6.35 8.52 -12.27
CA ASP A 112 7.39 7.95 -13.14
C ASP A 112 8.49 7.21 -12.36
N GLU A 113 8.55 7.43 -11.05
CA GLU A 113 9.52 6.78 -10.16
C GLU A 113 8.81 5.82 -9.19
N MET A 114 7.64 5.33 -9.58
CA MET A 114 6.83 4.41 -8.81
C MET A 114 6.49 3.19 -9.69
N TRP A 115 5.86 2.17 -9.09
CA TRP A 115 5.35 1.05 -9.88
C TRP A 115 4.28 1.57 -10.84
N GLU A 116 4.21 1.00 -12.04
CA GLU A 116 3.35 1.49 -13.12
C GLU A 116 1.86 1.53 -12.76
N ASP A 117 1.40 0.62 -11.92
CA ASP A 117 0.00 0.55 -11.50
C ASP A 117 -0.42 1.68 -10.57
N ASP A 118 0.52 2.28 -9.85
CA ASP A 118 0.21 3.30 -8.84
C ASP A 118 -0.56 4.47 -9.43
N ARG A 119 -0.25 4.90 -10.64
CA ARG A 119 -0.96 6.01 -11.29
C ARG A 119 -2.42 5.68 -11.58
N GLU A 120 -2.79 4.42 -11.57
CA GLU A 120 -4.17 4.02 -11.83
C GLU A 120 -5.03 4.02 -10.57
N TRP A 121 -4.52 3.48 -9.46
CA TRP A 121 -5.34 3.33 -8.26
C TRP A 121 -5.06 4.35 -7.15
N LEU A 122 -3.84 4.88 -7.05
CA LEU A 122 -3.52 5.84 -5.98
C LEU A 122 -4.40 7.09 -6.02
N PRO A 123 -4.76 7.65 -7.20
CA PRO A 123 -5.69 8.78 -7.23
C PRO A 123 -7.03 8.49 -6.54
N HIS A 124 -7.50 7.25 -6.57
CA HIS A 124 -8.73 6.85 -5.90
C HIS A 124 -8.58 6.81 -4.38
N VAL A 125 -7.43 6.43 -3.87
CA VAL A 125 -7.13 6.53 -2.44
C VAL A 125 -7.19 7.99 -2.01
N ILE A 126 -6.58 8.87 -2.79
CA ILE A 126 -6.53 10.32 -2.51
C ILE A 126 -7.93 10.93 -2.52
N LYS A 127 -8.78 10.52 -3.44
CA LYS A 127 -10.17 10.99 -3.52
C LYS A 127 -11.07 10.42 -2.41
N GLY A 128 -10.65 9.33 -1.79
CA GLY A 128 -11.46 8.65 -0.79
C GLY A 128 -12.39 7.59 -1.36
N ASP A 129 -12.16 7.16 -2.59
CA ASP A 129 -12.92 6.07 -3.22
C ASP A 129 -12.52 4.73 -2.62
N TYR A 130 -13.33 3.70 -2.91
CA TYR A 130 -13.04 2.31 -2.55
C TYR A 130 -12.91 1.49 -3.81
N PHE A 131 -11.97 0.54 -3.81
CA PHE A 131 -11.71 -0.25 -5.01
C PHE A 131 -11.20 -1.65 -4.71
N ILE A 132 -11.40 -2.54 -5.70
CA ILE A 132 -10.79 -3.87 -5.75
C ILE A 132 -10.17 -3.96 -7.14
N ALA A 133 -8.89 -4.31 -7.20
CA ALA A 133 -8.15 -4.28 -8.46
C ALA A 133 -7.30 -5.53 -8.66
N ASN A 134 -7.07 -5.85 -9.92
CA ASN A 134 -6.17 -6.91 -10.34
C ASN A 134 -5.17 -6.34 -11.33
N TYR A 135 -3.89 -6.54 -11.05
CA TYR A 135 -2.81 -6.07 -11.91
C TYR A 135 -1.90 -7.23 -12.28
N TYR A 136 -1.71 -7.41 -13.57
CA TYR A 136 -0.94 -8.51 -14.13
C TYR A 136 0.38 -7.99 -14.65
N PHE A 137 1.47 -8.61 -14.21
CA PHE A 137 2.82 -8.18 -14.54
C PHE A 137 3.59 -9.23 -15.33
N ASP A 138 4.62 -8.77 -16.02
CA ASP A 138 5.71 -9.57 -16.53
C ASP A 138 6.97 -8.95 -15.92
N GLU A 139 7.53 -9.62 -14.93
CA GLU A 139 8.58 -9.09 -14.05
C GLU A 139 8.10 -7.79 -13.37
N ASP A 140 8.63 -6.63 -13.75
CA ASP A 140 8.21 -5.33 -13.18
C ASP A 140 7.36 -4.50 -14.15
N LYS A 141 6.95 -5.10 -15.28
CA LYS A 141 6.16 -4.40 -16.29
C LYS A 141 4.69 -4.77 -16.18
N LEU A 142 3.85 -3.75 -16.09
CA LEU A 142 2.40 -3.93 -16.08
C LEU A 142 1.90 -4.31 -17.47
N VAL A 143 1.20 -5.44 -17.58
CA VAL A 143 0.70 -5.93 -18.88
C VAL A 143 -0.83 -5.92 -18.99
N LYS A 144 -1.54 -5.92 -17.87
CA LYS A 144 -3.00 -5.87 -17.84
C LYS A 144 -3.51 -5.32 -16.52
N SER A 145 -4.56 -4.53 -16.57
CA SER A 145 -5.17 -3.89 -15.41
C SER A 145 -6.67 -4.12 -15.38
N GLU A 146 -7.19 -4.36 -14.18
CA GLU A 146 -8.64 -4.43 -13.93
C GLU A 146 -8.91 -3.67 -12.63
N LEU A 147 -9.44 -2.47 -12.73
CA LEU A 147 -9.74 -1.65 -11.57
C LEU A 147 -11.26 -1.47 -11.48
N ASN A 148 -11.83 -1.88 -10.34
CA ASN A 148 -13.26 -1.76 -10.09
C ASN A 148 -13.52 -0.90 -8.86
N LEU A 149 -14.25 0.19 -9.03
CA LEU A 149 -14.72 0.98 -7.90
C LEU A 149 -15.90 0.25 -7.28
N VAL A 150 -15.91 0.17 -5.96
CA VAL A 150 -16.91 -0.57 -5.21
C VAL A 150 -17.43 0.28 -4.06
N ASP A 151 -18.53 -0.14 -3.42
CA ASP A 151 -18.98 0.52 -2.22
C ASP A 151 -18.29 -0.10 -0.99
N ASP A 152 -18.50 0.50 0.16
CA ASP A 152 -17.84 0.07 1.40
C ASP A 152 -18.25 -1.35 1.79
N LYS A 153 -19.47 -1.77 1.49
CA LYS A 153 -19.96 -3.12 1.83
C LYS A 153 -19.23 -4.18 1.02
N GLU A 154 -19.04 -3.94 -0.26
CA GLU A 154 -18.30 -4.86 -1.14
C GLU A 154 -16.84 -4.95 -0.69
N LEU A 155 -16.23 -3.83 -0.36
CA LEU A 155 -14.85 -3.80 0.09
C LEU A 155 -14.69 -4.57 1.40
N LEU A 156 -15.60 -4.37 2.36
CA LEU A 156 -15.54 -5.06 3.64
C LEU A 156 -15.76 -6.57 3.49
N LYS A 157 -16.60 -6.98 2.54
CA LYS A 157 -16.81 -8.38 2.24
C LYS A 157 -15.53 -9.02 1.70
N GLU A 158 -14.87 -8.35 0.76
CA GLU A 158 -13.60 -8.81 0.21
C GLU A 158 -12.53 -8.87 1.29
N PHE A 159 -12.47 -7.85 2.14
CA PHE A 159 -11.54 -7.80 3.26
C PHE A 159 -11.75 -8.95 4.25
N SER A 160 -13.01 -9.31 4.50
CA SER A 160 -13.35 -10.44 5.36
C SER A 160 -12.76 -11.74 4.80
N ASN A 161 -12.86 -11.94 3.48
CA ASN A 161 -12.27 -13.11 2.82
C ASN A 161 -10.75 -13.09 2.90
N PHE A 162 -10.14 -11.92 2.71
CA PHE A 162 -8.69 -11.73 2.83
C PHE A 162 -8.22 -12.11 4.23
N SER A 163 -8.91 -11.64 5.27
CA SER A 163 -8.54 -11.92 6.67
C SER A 163 -8.78 -13.36 7.08
N ALA A 164 -9.79 -14.03 6.50
CA ALA A 164 -10.11 -15.41 6.83
C ALA A 164 -9.09 -16.40 6.25
N ASP A 165 -8.46 -16.05 5.12
CA ASP A 165 -7.46 -16.90 4.46
C ASP A 165 -6.07 -16.63 5.04
N LYS A 166 -5.88 -17.00 6.30
CA LYS A 166 -4.63 -16.73 7.02
C LYS A 166 -3.58 -17.83 6.92
N ASN A 167 -3.90 -18.89 6.26
CA ASN A 167 -2.99 -20.05 6.23
C ASN A 167 -2.07 -20.02 5.03
#